data_1f1c48d4ee4ddf0596c2a5a93ed65e4c
#
_entry.id   1f1c48d4ee4ddf0596c2a5a93ed65e4c
#
_cell.length_a   1.000
_cell.length_b   1.000
_cell.length_c   1.000
_cell.angle_alpha   90.00
_cell.angle_beta   90.00
_cell.angle_gamma   90.00
#
_symmetry.space_group_name_H-M   'P 1'
#
loop_
_entity.id
_entity.type
_entity.pdbx_description
1 polymer ?
#
loop_
_entity_poly.entity_id
_entity_poly.type
_entity_poly.pdbx_seq_one_letter_code
_entity_poly.pdbx_strand_id
1 'polypeptide(L)'
;LVGSEMCIRDRNESGEEPFRPVVGDPPYRVCIDAGHGGSDPGARGVVEEKNMTAATAAELIRLLQQDANFIPLQTRNSFDETATPAQRAAQASEQSPQLLLSIHGNSAANGSTASGFECYPSVPGRTWHQESFYFAQLLAEGMQASGAALRGHGGVRYIYYLENDQKQLVESTHTEIREERSFTLLEDVNCPAVLAEQCFVTNEADAARFGSEEGCKKAARIYYEAICEYFGTQPQSEQLAGLSLN
;
A
#
# COMPACT_ATOMS: atom_id res chain seq x y z
N LEU A 1 -25.41 4.01 -21.77
CA LEU A 1 -25.77 4.20 -20.37
C LEU A 1 -25.31 2.94 -19.61
N VAL A 2 -24.06 2.88 -19.22
CA VAL A 2 -23.56 1.91 -18.26
C VAL A 2 -23.68 2.61 -16.93
N GLY A 3 -24.62 2.16 -16.10
CA GLY A 3 -24.80 2.64 -14.76
C GLY A 3 -23.52 2.34 -13.97
N SER A 4 -22.95 3.35 -13.36
CA SER A 4 -21.99 3.19 -12.30
C SER A 4 -22.68 2.37 -11.21
N GLU A 5 -22.29 1.12 -11.03
CA GLU A 5 -22.57 0.40 -9.79
C GLU A 5 -21.79 1.17 -8.70
N MET A 6 -22.50 2.02 -8.03
CA MET A 6 -22.03 2.78 -6.89
C MET A 6 -21.63 1.77 -5.81
N CYS A 7 -20.34 1.79 -5.45
CA CYS A 7 -19.77 0.90 -4.46
C CYS A 7 -20.63 0.85 -3.19
N ILE A 8 -20.79 -0.37 -2.64
CA ILE A 8 -21.57 -0.74 -1.45
C ILE A 8 -21.16 0.01 -0.15
N ARG A 9 -20.52 1.16 -0.27
CA ARG A 9 -20.05 1.99 0.86
C ARG A 9 -21.00 3.07 1.34
N ASP A 10 -22.19 3.17 0.74
CA ASP A 10 -23.04 4.33 1.01
C ASP A 10 -23.72 4.34 2.38
N ARG A 11 -23.67 3.26 3.14
CA ARG A 11 -24.06 3.22 4.58
C ARG A 11 -23.54 1.95 5.24
N ASN A 12 -22.97 2.07 6.43
CA ASN A 12 -22.83 0.94 7.34
C ASN A 12 -24.21 0.52 7.86
N GLU A 13 -24.34 -0.67 8.44
CA GLU A 13 -25.61 -1.19 8.97
C GLU A 13 -26.25 -0.29 10.05
N SER A 14 -25.47 0.63 10.65
CA SER A 14 -25.94 1.64 11.62
C SER A 14 -26.54 2.90 10.97
N GLY A 15 -26.42 3.07 9.64
CA GLY A 15 -26.92 4.24 8.93
C GLY A 15 -26.05 5.49 9.06
N GLU A 16 -24.85 5.37 9.62
CA GLU A 16 -23.85 6.44 9.67
C GLU A 16 -23.11 6.54 8.34
N GLU A 17 -22.76 7.76 7.95
CA GLU A 17 -21.90 7.97 6.77
C GLU A 17 -20.53 7.34 6.99
N PRO A 18 -19.98 6.65 5.98
CA PRO A 18 -18.67 6.05 6.11
C PRO A 18 -17.60 7.13 6.32
N PHE A 19 -16.58 6.81 7.10
CA PHE A 19 -15.43 7.70 7.31
C PHE A 19 -14.80 8.07 5.97
N ARG A 20 -14.52 9.38 5.78
CA ARG A 20 -13.70 9.89 4.70
C ARG A 20 -12.67 10.87 5.25
N PRO A 21 -11.40 10.78 4.83
CA PRO A 21 -10.37 11.68 5.30
C PRO A 21 -10.62 13.11 4.78
N VAL A 22 -10.21 14.10 5.57
CA VAL A 22 -10.17 15.50 5.13
C VAL A 22 -8.81 15.76 4.50
N VAL A 23 -8.75 15.94 3.19
CA VAL A 23 -7.49 15.94 2.43
C VAL A 23 -7.04 17.30 1.87
N GLY A 24 -7.90 18.34 1.93
CA GLY A 24 -7.60 19.67 1.34
C GLY A 24 -7.69 19.67 -0.19
N ASP A 25 -6.96 20.58 -0.84
CA ASP A 25 -6.97 20.79 -2.28
C ASP A 25 -5.74 20.19 -2.97
N PRO A 26 -5.85 19.73 -4.23
CA PRO A 26 -4.71 19.24 -5.00
C PRO A 26 -3.72 20.38 -5.35
N PRO A 27 -2.45 20.08 -5.68
CA PRO A 27 -1.91 18.73 -5.86
C PRO A 27 -1.54 18.06 -4.53
N TYR A 28 -1.89 16.77 -4.41
CA TYR A 28 -1.65 15.97 -3.21
C TYR A 28 -0.26 15.33 -3.22
N ARG A 29 0.43 15.37 -2.09
CA ARG A 29 1.78 14.83 -1.91
C ARG A 29 1.71 13.39 -1.44
N VAL A 30 2.01 12.44 -2.31
CA VAL A 30 1.92 11.01 -2.04
C VAL A 30 3.31 10.38 -2.04
N CYS A 31 3.74 9.85 -0.90
CA CYS A 31 5.04 9.21 -0.77
C CYS A 31 4.95 7.71 -1.06
N ILE A 32 5.77 7.24 -1.99
CA ILE A 32 5.88 5.83 -2.36
C ILE A 32 7.19 5.28 -1.82
N ASP A 33 7.07 4.23 -1.01
CA ASP A 33 8.18 3.49 -0.44
C ASP A 33 8.26 2.09 -1.07
N ALA A 34 9.32 1.83 -1.82
CA ALA A 34 9.63 0.46 -2.25
C ALA A 34 10.32 -0.27 -1.09
N GLY A 35 9.77 -1.36 -0.59
CA GLY A 35 10.40 -2.17 0.45
C GLY A 35 11.78 -2.68 0.02
N HIS A 36 12.70 -2.83 0.99
CA HIS A 36 14.06 -3.33 0.74
C HIS A 36 14.88 -2.43 -0.19
N GLY A 37 15.83 -2.96 -0.94
CA GLY A 37 16.65 -2.22 -1.92
C GLY A 37 18.14 -2.20 -1.59
N GLY A 38 18.96 -1.83 -2.57
CA GLY A 38 20.40 -1.87 -2.43
C GLY A 38 20.93 -3.25 -2.04
N SER A 39 21.62 -3.32 -0.91
CA SER A 39 22.16 -4.58 -0.36
C SER A 39 21.12 -5.46 0.34
N ASP A 40 19.93 -4.94 0.63
CA ASP A 40 18.83 -5.70 1.23
C ASP A 40 17.92 -6.26 0.14
N PRO A 41 17.94 -7.58 -0.13
CA PRO A 41 17.13 -8.18 -1.18
C PRO A 41 15.67 -8.38 -0.76
N GLY A 42 15.35 -8.31 0.54
CA GLY A 42 14.09 -8.81 1.08
C GLY A 42 13.97 -10.33 0.93
N ALA A 43 12.75 -10.81 0.84
CA ALA A 43 12.47 -12.22 0.62
C ALA A 43 12.88 -12.67 -0.79
N ARG A 44 13.32 -13.92 -0.91
CA ARG A 44 13.68 -14.56 -2.17
C ARG A 44 12.79 -15.78 -2.42
N GLY A 45 12.13 -15.78 -3.56
CA GLY A 45 11.24 -16.85 -3.97
C GLY A 45 11.26 -17.02 -5.48
N VAL A 46 10.08 -17.09 -6.09
CA VAL A 46 9.91 -17.06 -7.56
C VAL A 46 10.41 -15.73 -8.12
N VAL A 47 10.21 -14.65 -7.38
CA VAL A 47 10.77 -13.32 -7.64
C VAL A 47 11.54 -12.85 -6.41
N GLU A 48 12.50 -11.95 -6.59
CA GLU A 48 13.19 -11.27 -5.49
C GLU A 48 12.37 -10.03 -5.08
N GLU A 49 12.05 -9.92 -3.80
CA GLU A 49 11.13 -8.90 -3.27
C GLU A 49 11.54 -7.48 -3.67
N LYS A 50 12.81 -7.10 -3.47
CA LYS A 50 13.27 -5.75 -3.83
C LYS A 50 13.05 -5.37 -5.31
N ASN A 51 13.15 -6.35 -6.22
CA ASN A 51 12.94 -6.11 -7.65
C ASN A 51 11.46 -5.89 -7.95
N MET A 52 10.59 -6.69 -7.33
CA MET A 52 9.15 -6.54 -7.43
C MET A 52 8.68 -5.18 -6.86
N THR A 53 9.13 -4.84 -5.66
CA THR A 53 8.71 -3.58 -5.00
C THR A 53 9.20 -2.36 -5.77
N ALA A 54 10.43 -2.38 -6.28
CA ALA A 54 10.97 -1.32 -7.12
C ALA A 54 10.19 -1.17 -8.44
N ALA A 55 9.86 -2.27 -9.10
CA ALA A 55 9.10 -2.25 -10.35
C ALA A 55 7.69 -1.68 -10.15
N THR A 56 6.99 -2.12 -9.09
CA THR A 56 5.65 -1.61 -8.76
C THR A 56 5.70 -0.13 -8.37
N ALA A 57 6.67 0.26 -7.53
CA ALA A 57 6.83 1.65 -7.11
C ALA A 57 7.16 2.58 -8.29
N ALA A 58 8.05 2.17 -9.19
CA ALA A 58 8.41 2.94 -10.38
C ALA A 58 7.19 3.20 -11.28
N GLU A 59 6.39 2.17 -11.52
CA GLU A 59 5.18 2.31 -12.33
C GLU A 59 4.12 3.18 -11.63
N LEU A 60 3.91 3.00 -10.34
CA LEU A 60 2.99 3.84 -9.57
C LEU A 60 3.39 5.32 -9.59
N ILE A 61 4.69 5.60 -9.39
CA ILE A 61 5.23 6.97 -9.49
C ILE A 61 4.98 7.54 -10.89
N ARG A 62 5.20 6.74 -11.94
CA ARG A 62 4.92 7.16 -13.33
C ARG A 62 3.46 7.54 -13.54
N LEU A 63 2.52 6.75 -13.01
CA LEU A 63 1.08 7.04 -13.07
C LEU A 63 0.74 8.34 -12.33
N LEU A 64 1.25 8.51 -11.12
CA LEU A 64 1.03 9.72 -10.33
C LEU A 64 1.64 10.98 -10.98
N GLN A 65 2.81 10.87 -11.62
CA GLN A 65 3.44 11.97 -12.36
C GLN A 65 2.63 12.44 -13.58
N GLN A 66 1.84 11.56 -14.16
CA GLN A 66 0.97 11.88 -15.31
C GLN A 66 -0.36 12.53 -14.89
N ASP A 67 -0.67 12.52 -13.60
CA ASP A 67 -1.89 13.11 -13.06
C ASP A 67 -1.59 14.39 -12.29
N ALA A 68 -2.08 15.51 -12.81
CA ALA A 68 -1.87 16.85 -12.23
C ALA A 68 -2.41 17.01 -10.79
N ASN A 69 -3.24 16.08 -10.33
CA ASN A 69 -3.73 16.07 -8.96
C ASN A 69 -2.65 15.62 -7.95
N PHE A 70 -1.51 15.06 -8.40
CA PHE A 70 -0.54 14.44 -7.51
C PHE A 70 0.88 14.95 -7.69
N ILE A 71 1.62 14.96 -6.58
CA ILE A 71 3.09 15.12 -6.52
C ILE A 71 3.64 13.86 -5.86
N PRO A 72 4.15 12.90 -6.63
CA PRO A 72 4.77 11.71 -6.05
C PRO A 72 6.11 12.05 -5.40
N LEU A 73 6.31 11.49 -4.22
CA LEU A 73 7.51 11.58 -3.40
C LEU A 73 8.07 10.16 -3.21
N GLN A 74 9.33 10.08 -2.81
CA GLN A 74 9.99 8.80 -2.55
C GLN A 74 10.74 8.86 -1.22
N THR A 75 10.85 7.72 -0.55
CA THR A 75 11.63 7.57 0.69
C THR A 75 13.13 7.48 0.48
N ARG A 76 13.59 7.45 -0.78
CA ARG A 76 14.99 7.35 -1.21
C ARG A 76 15.18 8.01 -2.58
N ASN A 77 16.41 8.42 -2.88
CA ASN A 77 16.72 9.00 -4.21
C ASN A 77 16.78 7.92 -5.31
N SER A 78 17.06 6.69 -4.94
CA SER A 78 17.12 5.53 -5.84
C SER A 78 16.67 4.26 -5.13
N PHE A 79 15.99 3.36 -5.84
CA PHE A 79 15.64 2.04 -5.31
C PHE A 79 16.85 1.13 -5.06
N ASP A 80 18.00 1.45 -5.63
CA ASP A 80 19.29 0.77 -5.37
C ASP A 80 19.99 1.25 -4.10
N GLU A 81 19.44 2.25 -3.43
CA GLU A 81 19.97 2.76 -2.18
C GLU A 81 19.50 1.92 -0.99
N THR A 82 20.42 1.56 -0.10
CA THR A 82 20.10 0.87 1.15
C THR A 82 19.68 1.90 2.20
N ALA A 83 18.49 1.78 2.74
CA ALA A 83 17.98 2.64 3.81
C ALA A 83 17.18 1.83 4.84
N THR A 84 17.42 2.08 6.11
CA THR A 84 16.65 1.48 7.20
C THR A 84 15.20 2.00 7.21
N PRO A 85 14.22 1.27 7.79
CA PRO A 85 12.86 1.76 7.94
C PRO A 85 12.78 3.15 8.62
N ALA A 86 13.60 3.40 9.65
CA ALA A 86 13.65 4.70 10.33
C ALA A 86 14.19 5.83 9.43
N GLN A 87 15.22 5.56 8.63
CA GLN A 87 15.73 6.54 7.64
C GLN A 87 14.69 6.85 6.58
N ARG A 88 13.96 5.83 6.09
CA ARG A 88 12.87 6.00 5.12
C ARG A 88 11.71 6.82 5.70
N ALA A 89 11.32 6.58 6.96
CA ALA A 89 10.31 7.38 7.65
C ALA A 89 10.73 8.85 7.83
N ALA A 90 11.98 9.09 8.22
CA ALA A 90 12.52 10.44 8.37
C ALA A 90 12.52 11.20 7.03
N GLN A 91 13.05 10.57 5.97
CA GLN A 91 13.09 11.18 4.63
C GLN A 91 11.70 11.43 4.06
N ALA A 92 10.73 10.55 4.31
CA ALA A 92 9.35 10.79 3.96
C ALA A 92 8.80 12.01 4.71
N SER A 93 8.96 12.05 6.04
CA SER A 93 8.43 13.11 6.90
C SER A 93 8.98 14.50 6.58
N GLU A 94 10.27 14.61 6.20
CA GLU A 94 10.89 15.86 5.74
C GLU A 94 10.20 16.44 4.50
N GLN A 95 9.62 15.59 3.67
CA GLN A 95 8.91 15.99 2.46
C GLN A 95 7.44 16.33 2.72
N SER A 96 6.93 16.20 3.95
CA SER A 96 5.55 16.51 4.34
C SER A 96 4.50 15.85 3.43
N PRO A 97 4.47 14.52 3.31
CA PRO A 97 3.47 13.81 2.52
C PRO A 97 2.09 13.85 3.22
N GLN A 98 1.03 13.71 2.43
CA GLN A 98 -0.34 13.57 2.90
C GLN A 98 -0.79 12.11 2.97
N LEU A 99 -0.03 11.22 2.33
CA LEU A 99 -0.25 9.78 2.35
C LEU A 99 1.08 9.07 2.03
N LEU A 100 1.32 7.93 2.69
CA LEU A 100 2.45 7.04 2.37
C LEU A 100 1.95 5.63 2.08
N LEU A 101 2.44 5.04 0.98
CA LEU A 101 2.29 3.62 0.66
C LEU A 101 3.66 2.95 0.63
N SER A 102 3.87 1.99 1.53
CA SER A 102 5.05 1.11 1.53
C SER A 102 4.69 -0.22 0.87
N ILE A 103 5.40 -0.57 -0.18
CA ILE A 103 5.14 -1.76 -1.01
C ILE A 103 6.14 -2.85 -0.62
N HIS A 104 5.63 -4.01 -0.25
CA HIS A 104 6.38 -5.19 0.16
C HIS A 104 5.86 -6.46 -0.53
N GLY A 105 6.55 -7.57 -0.32
CA GLY A 105 6.14 -8.88 -0.77
C GLY A 105 6.28 -9.92 0.34
N ASN A 106 5.18 -10.59 0.63
CA ASN A 106 5.13 -11.60 1.66
C ASN A 106 5.93 -12.86 1.27
N SER A 107 6.34 -13.61 2.27
CA SER A 107 7.04 -14.89 2.06
C SER A 107 6.59 -15.94 3.07
N ALA A 108 6.73 -17.20 2.68
CA ALA A 108 6.45 -18.33 3.54
C ALA A 108 7.55 -19.39 3.42
N ALA A 109 7.62 -20.28 4.41
CA ALA A 109 8.58 -21.38 4.40
C ALA A 109 8.39 -22.30 3.18
N ASN A 110 9.46 -22.96 2.75
CA ASN A 110 9.43 -23.92 1.66
C ASN A 110 8.34 -24.96 1.85
N GLY A 111 7.58 -25.23 0.78
CA GLY A 111 6.44 -26.16 0.80
C GLY A 111 5.13 -25.57 1.35
N SER A 112 5.12 -24.32 1.77
CA SER A 112 3.89 -23.61 2.15
C SER A 112 3.04 -23.29 0.91
N THR A 113 1.71 -23.38 1.07
CA THR A 113 0.72 -22.94 0.08
C THR A 113 0.18 -21.55 0.37
N ALA A 114 0.81 -20.80 1.29
CA ALA A 114 0.39 -19.45 1.62
C ALA A 114 0.39 -18.55 0.40
N SER A 115 -0.69 -17.79 0.24
CA SER A 115 -0.93 -16.89 -0.89
C SER A 115 -1.85 -15.75 -0.47
N GLY A 116 -1.93 -14.72 -1.31
CA GLY A 116 -2.88 -13.62 -1.19
C GLY A 116 -2.28 -12.31 -0.72
N PHE A 117 -3.11 -11.28 -0.78
CA PHE A 117 -2.82 -9.91 -0.38
C PHE A 117 -3.16 -9.68 1.09
N GLU A 118 -2.34 -8.91 1.78
CA GLU A 118 -2.67 -8.30 3.07
C GLU A 118 -2.00 -6.93 3.19
N CYS A 119 -2.55 -6.07 4.02
CA CYS A 119 -1.94 -4.78 4.30
C CYS A 119 -2.11 -4.38 5.75
N TYR A 120 -1.22 -3.50 6.19
CA TYR A 120 -1.06 -3.07 7.56
C TYR A 120 -1.14 -1.54 7.63
N PRO A 121 -2.25 -0.98 8.12
CA PRO A 121 -2.34 0.45 8.44
C PRO A 121 -1.68 0.76 9.78
N SER A 122 -1.54 2.04 10.11
CA SER A 122 -1.25 2.49 11.47
C SER A 122 -2.25 1.87 12.45
N VAL A 123 -1.76 1.33 13.57
CA VAL A 123 -2.57 0.54 14.51
C VAL A 123 -3.52 1.42 15.34
N PRO A 124 -4.57 0.84 15.97
CA PRO A 124 -5.47 1.57 16.86
C PRO A 124 -4.74 2.39 17.93
N GLY A 125 -5.24 3.60 18.19
CA GLY A 125 -4.65 4.55 19.15
C GLY A 125 -3.55 5.44 18.58
N ARG A 126 -3.08 5.22 17.36
CA ARG A 126 -2.14 6.13 16.67
C ARG A 126 -2.89 7.28 15.97
N THR A 127 -2.22 8.42 15.83
CA THR A 127 -2.80 9.66 15.27
C THR A 127 -3.47 9.44 13.91
N TRP A 128 -2.86 8.66 13.04
CA TRP A 128 -3.31 8.45 11.66
C TRP A 128 -4.03 7.12 11.44
N HIS A 129 -4.56 6.51 12.51
CA HIS A 129 -5.19 5.19 12.43
C HIS A 129 -6.38 5.16 11.46
N GLN A 130 -7.32 6.09 11.59
CA GLN A 130 -8.56 6.07 10.80
C GLN A 130 -8.31 6.30 9.32
N GLU A 131 -7.48 7.28 8.98
CA GLU A 131 -7.07 7.59 7.61
C GLU A 131 -6.30 6.45 6.97
N SER A 132 -5.36 5.86 7.71
CA SER A 132 -4.58 4.70 7.26
C SER A 132 -5.46 3.47 7.06
N PHE A 133 -6.40 3.24 7.96
CA PHE A 133 -7.33 2.11 7.86
C PHE A 133 -8.26 2.26 6.65
N TYR A 134 -8.78 3.46 6.42
CA TYR A 134 -9.59 3.73 5.23
C TYR A 134 -8.81 3.46 3.94
N PHE A 135 -7.57 3.93 3.85
CA PHE A 135 -6.72 3.66 2.68
C PHE A 135 -6.41 2.16 2.52
N ALA A 136 -6.14 1.45 3.62
CA ALA A 136 -5.91 0.00 3.60
C ALA A 136 -7.13 -0.78 3.05
N GLN A 137 -8.35 -0.36 3.39
CA GLN A 137 -9.57 -0.94 2.83
C GLN A 137 -9.67 -0.73 1.31
N LEU A 138 -9.36 0.48 0.81
CA LEU A 138 -9.35 0.77 -0.63
C LEU A 138 -8.36 -0.13 -1.39
N LEU A 139 -7.14 -0.31 -0.84
CA LEU A 139 -6.13 -1.21 -1.42
C LEU A 139 -6.64 -2.66 -1.46
N ALA A 140 -7.19 -3.15 -0.36
CA ALA A 140 -7.68 -4.53 -0.26
C ALA A 140 -8.84 -4.80 -1.24
N GLU A 141 -9.78 -3.86 -1.36
CA GLU A 141 -10.91 -3.95 -2.30
C GLU A 141 -10.44 -3.97 -3.75
N GLY A 142 -9.53 -3.07 -4.12
CA GLY A 142 -8.96 -3.03 -5.47
C GLY A 142 -8.21 -4.32 -5.82
N MET A 143 -7.42 -4.83 -4.89
CA MET A 143 -6.71 -6.11 -5.07
C MET A 143 -7.68 -7.29 -5.20
N GLN A 144 -8.73 -7.34 -4.36
CA GLN A 144 -9.76 -8.39 -4.43
C GLN A 144 -10.53 -8.33 -5.76
N ALA A 145 -10.96 -7.15 -6.19
CA ALA A 145 -11.65 -6.95 -7.48
C ALA A 145 -10.79 -7.40 -8.66
N SER A 146 -9.47 -7.33 -8.53
CA SER A 146 -8.49 -7.79 -9.53
C SER A 146 -8.11 -9.28 -9.40
N GLY A 147 -8.76 -10.00 -8.49
CA GLY A 147 -8.64 -11.45 -8.33
C GLY A 147 -7.58 -11.89 -7.33
N ALA A 148 -7.07 -11.01 -6.47
CA ALA A 148 -6.27 -11.44 -5.33
C ALA A 148 -7.15 -12.10 -4.27
N ALA A 149 -6.66 -13.19 -3.67
CA ALA A 149 -7.23 -13.69 -2.42
C ALA A 149 -6.84 -12.72 -1.29
N LEU A 150 -7.76 -12.38 -0.42
CA LEU A 150 -7.46 -11.57 0.76
C LEU A 150 -7.12 -12.45 1.96
N ARG A 151 -6.10 -12.07 2.71
CA ARG A 151 -5.70 -12.76 3.93
C ARG A 151 -6.43 -12.15 5.15
N GLY A 152 -6.69 -13.00 6.15
CA GLY A 152 -7.39 -12.56 7.36
C GLY A 152 -8.78 -11.99 7.06
N HIS A 153 -9.23 -11.07 7.89
CA HIS A 153 -10.52 -10.42 7.72
C HIS A 153 -10.39 -9.24 6.74
N GLY A 154 -10.84 -9.45 5.49
CA GLY A 154 -10.88 -8.38 4.48
C GLY A 154 -9.51 -7.86 4.01
N GLY A 155 -8.42 -8.60 4.20
CA GLY A 155 -7.09 -8.21 3.75
C GLY A 155 -6.39 -7.16 4.61
N VAL A 156 -7.03 -6.64 5.66
CA VAL A 156 -6.47 -5.62 6.55
C VAL A 156 -6.18 -6.23 7.92
N ARG A 157 -4.98 -6.09 8.39
CA ARG A 157 -4.51 -6.66 9.67
C ARG A 157 -3.64 -5.66 10.41
N TYR A 158 -3.42 -5.90 11.70
CA TYR A 158 -2.44 -5.18 12.51
C TYR A 158 -1.28 -6.10 12.87
N ILE A 159 -0.10 -5.52 13.03
CA ILE A 159 1.07 -6.21 13.55
C ILE A 159 1.62 -5.45 14.74
N TYR A 160 1.99 -6.18 15.78
CA TYR A 160 2.63 -5.66 16.97
C TYR A 160 3.93 -6.42 17.24
N TYR A 161 4.96 -5.69 17.66
CA TYR A 161 6.22 -6.26 18.12
C TYR A 161 6.19 -6.37 19.64
N LEU A 162 6.13 -7.60 20.13
CA LEU A 162 6.15 -7.90 21.55
C LEU A 162 7.58 -7.81 22.11
N GLU A 163 7.72 -7.94 23.43
CA GLU A 163 9.02 -8.15 24.06
C GLU A 163 9.72 -9.34 23.37
N ASN A 164 11.02 -9.21 23.10
CA ASN A 164 11.85 -10.16 22.33
C ASN A 164 11.63 -10.14 20.80
N ASP A 165 11.18 -9.04 20.23
CA ASP A 165 10.95 -8.86 18.79
C ASP A 165 9.99 -9.89 18.14
N GLN A 166 9.19 -10.58 18.94
CA GLN A 166 8.17 -11.48 18.43
C GLN A 166 7.04 -10.68 17.78
N LYS A 167 6.69 -11.06 16.54
CA LYS A 167 5.59 -10.45 15.82
C LYS A 167 4.26 -11.10 16.23
N GLN A 168 3.29 -10.29 16.60
CA GLN A 168 1.91 -10.72 16.79
C GLN A 168 1.03 -10.11 15.70
N LEU A 169 0.44 -10.96 14.89
CA LEU A 169 -0.59 -10.59 13.92
C LEU A 169 -1.95 -10.54 14.62
N VAL A 170 -2.71 -9.49 14.33
CA VAL A 170 -4.05 -9.25 14.90
C VAL A 170 -4.99 -8.86 13.76
N GLU A 171 -6.19 -9.43 13.74
CA GLU A 171 -7.20 -9.08 12.73
C GLU A 171 -7.73 -7.67 12.96
N SER A 172 -8.09 -6.99 11.87
CA SER A 172 -8.57 -5.60 11.91
C SER A 172 -9.89 -5.39 12.68
N THR A 173 -10.59 -6.47 12.97
CA THR A 173 -11.78 -6.47 13.84
C THR A 173 -11.46 -6.23 15.32
N HIS A 174 -10.20 -6.34 15.73
CA HIS A 174 -9.74 -6.07 17.08
C HIS A 174 -9.23 -4.62 17.17
N THR A 175 -10.03 -3.76 17.76
CA THR A 175 -9.79 -2.32 17.83
C THR A 175 -9.20 -1.86 19.16
N GLU A 176 -8.71 -2.78 19.98
CA GLU A 176 -8.09 -2.48 21.27
C GLU A 176 -6.83 -1.65 21.08
N ILE A 177 -6.69 -0.57 21.86
CA ILE A 177 -5.49 0.26 21.87
C ILE A 177 -4.40 -0.49 22.65
N ARG A 178 -3.22 -0.58 22.05
CA ARG A 178 -2.07 -1.30 22.60
C ARG A 178 -0.82 -0.40 22.61
N GLU A 179 0.04 -0.65 23.62
CA GLU A 179 1.30 0.10 23.81
C GLU A 179 2.42 -0.39 22.87
N GLU A 180 2.35 -1.66 22.45
CA GLU A 180 3.37 -2.26 21.59
C GLU A 180 3.45 -1.54 20.25
N ARG A 181 4.66 -1.41 19.73
CA ARG A 181 4.91 -0.77 18.43
C ARG A 181 4.56 -1.69 17.27
N SER A 182 4.18 -1.09 16.18
CA SER A 182 4.02 -1.71 14.87
C SER A 182 5.31 -1.55 14.02
N PHE A 183 5.21 -1.65 12.71
CA PHE A 183 6.32 -1.38 11.80
C PHE A 183 6.92 0.01 12.01
N THR A 184 8.23 0.08 12.14
CA THR A 184 8.96 1.33 12.38
C THR A 184 8.57 2.44 11.40
N LEU A 185 8.43 2.12 10.11
CA LEU A 185 8.03 3.09 9.09
C LEU A 185 6.67 3.71 9.40
N LEU A 186 5.68 2.89 9.80
CA LEU A 186 4.32 3.34 10.09
C LEU A 186 4.21 4.11 11.41
N GLU A 187 5.07 3.78 12.38
CA GLU A 187 5.11 4.45 13.68
C GLU A 187 5.83 5.82 13.64
N ASP A 188 6.83 5.95 12.76
CA ASP A 188 7.73 7.09 12.76
C ASP A 188 7.40 8.14 11.68
N VAL A 189 6.57 7.80 10.67
CA VAL A 189 6.15 8.77 9.65
C VAL A 189 5.04 9.69 10.16
N ASN A 190 5.04 10.94 9.70
CA ASN A 190 4.11 11.97 10.17
C ASN A 190 2.87 12.16 9.28
N CYS A 191 2.41 11.12 8.61
CA CYS A 191 1.20 11.11 7.78
C CYS A 191 0.49 9.77 7.86
N PRO A 192 -0.76 9.67 7.35
CA PRO A 192 -1.42 8.39 7.11
C PRO A 192 -0.54 7.47 6.28
N ALA A 193 -0.39 6.21 6.72
CA ALA A 193 0.52 5.27 6.09
C ALA A 193 0.00 3.83 6.11
N VAL A 194 0.27 3.10 5.03
CA VAL A 194 -0.05 1.67 4.89
C VAL A 194 1.16 0.93 4.33
N LEU A 195 1.47 -0.24 4.90
CA LEU A 195 2.38 -1.22 4.32
C LEU A 195 1.54 -2.30 3.65
N ALA A 196 1.74 -2.51 2.35
CA ALA A 196 1.05 -3.50 1.55
C ALA A 196 1.97 -4.67 1.22
N GLU A 197 1.58 -5.88 1.62
CA GLU A 197 2.16 -7.15 1.19
C GLU A 197 1.45 -7.58 -0.09
N GLN A 198 1.99 -7.16 -1.23
CA GLN A 198 1.38 -7.23 -2.56
C GLN A 198 0.97 -8.64 -2.96
N CYS A 199 1.84 -9.62 -2.70
CA CYS A 199 1.64 -11.03 -2.96
C CYS A 199 2.73 -11.85 -2.26
N PHE A 200 2.59 -13.17 -2.21
CA PHE A 200 3.68 -14.06 -1.76
C PHE A 200 4.71 -14.26 -2.87
N VAL A 201 5.91 -13.69 -2.69
CA VAL A 201 7.02 -13.88 -3.64
C VAL A 201 7.49 -15.34 -3.73
N THR A 202 7.12 -16.15 -2.74
CA THR A 202 7.42 -17.60 -2.68
C THR A 202 6.33 -18.48 -3.29
N ASN A 203 5.20 -17.90 -3.71
CA ASN A 203 4.09 -18.63 -4.32
C ASN A 203 4.04 -18.36 -5.83
N GLU A 204 4.11 -19.42 -6.64
CA GLU A 204 4.17 -19.32 -8.11
C GLU A 204 2.95 -18.58 -8.70
N ALA A 205 1.74 -18.89 -8.23
CA ALA A 205 0.51 -18.28 -8.76
C ALA A 205 0.40 -16.79 -8.37
N ASP A 206 0.78 -16.44 -7.15
CA ASP A 206 0.82 -15.06 -6.68
C ASP A 206 1.88 -14.25 -7.45
N ALA A 207 3.11 -14.79 -7.54
CA ALA A 207 4.21 -14.15 -8.25
C ALA A 207 3.89 -13.95 -9.74
N ALA A 208 3.27 -14.93 -10.39
CA ALA A 208 2.84 -14.79 -11.78
C ALA A 208 1.79 -13.69 -11.96
N ARG A 209 0.85 -13.56 -11.00
CA ARG A 209 -0.29 -12.62 -11.09
C ARG A 209 0.08 -11.20 -10.72
N PHE A 210 0.91 -11.01 -9.68
CA PHE A 210 1.20 -9.69 -9.10
C PHE A 210 2.70 -9.41 -8.89
N GLY A 211 3.59 -10.38 -9.07
CA GLY A 211 5.04 -10.22 -8.89
C GLY A 211 5.83 -10.19 -10.19
N SER A 212 5.23 -10.59 -11.32
CA SER A 212 5.82 -10.48 -12.65
C SER A 212 5.83 -9.00 -13.12
N GLU A 213 6.53 -8.69 -14.21
CA GLU A 213 6.54 -7.33 -14.76
C GLU A 213 5.13 -6.79 -15.02
N GLU A 214 4.28 -7.58 -15.69
CA GLU A 214 2.87 -7.21 -15.93
C GLU A 214 2.06 -7.19 -14.63
N GLY A 215 2.37 -8.09 -13.69
CA GLY A 215 1.76 -8.11 -12.35
C GLY A 215 2.07 -6.86 -11.55
N CYS A 216 3.30 -6.36 -11.61
CA CYS A 216 3.71 -5.11 -10.98
C CYS A 216 2.98 -3.89 -11.58
N LYS A 217 2.83 -3.83 -12.90
CA LYS A 217 2.04 -2.77 -13.58
C LYS A 217 0.57 -2.83 -13.16
N LYS A 218 0.00 -4.02 -13.09
CA LYS A 218 -1.36 -4.25 -12.62
C LYS A 218 -1.55 -3.78 -11.17
N ALA A 219 -0.65 -4.16 -10.27
CA ALA A 219 -0.69 -3.74 -8.87
C ALA A 219 -0.54 -2.21 -8.74
N ALA A 220 0.39 -1.62 -9.47
CA ALA A 220 0.58 -0.17 -9.50
C ALA A 220 -0.68 0.58 -9.94
N ARG A 221 -1.39 0.06 -10.96
CA ARG A 221 -2.67 0.63 -11.41
C ARG A 221 -3.74 0.57 -10.33
N ILE A 222 -3.87 -0.56 -9.63
CA ILE A 222 -4.80 -0.73 -8.51
C ILE A 222 -4.48 0.27 -7.39
N TYR A 223 -3.22 0.42 -7.03
CA TYR A 223 -2.78 1.36 -5.99
C TYR A 223 -3.03 2.81 -6.39
N TYR A 224 -2.80 3.18 -7.66
CA TYR A 224 -3.14 4.49 -8.18
C TYR A 224 -4.64 4.79 -8.07
N GLU A 225 -5.50 3.84 -8.44
CA GLU A 225 -6.97 3.98 -8.34
C GLU A 225 -7.41 4.13 -6.88
N ALA A 226 -6.83 3.34 -5.96
CA ALA A 226 -7.08 3.48 -4.53
C ALA A 226 -6.62 4.85 -3.98
N ILE A 227 -5.50 5.39 -4.45
CA ILE A 227 -5.02 6.74 -4.10
C ILE A 227 -5.99 7.79 -4.64
N CYS A 228 -6.44 7.67 -5.89
CA CYS A 228 -7.44 8.58 -6.45
C CYS A 228 -8.72 8.59 -5.61
N GLU A 229 -9.23 7.42 -5.24
CA GLU A 229 -10.42 7.32 -4.40
C GLU A 229 -10.21 7.91 -3.01
N TYR A 230 -9.05 7.68 -2.38
CA TYR A 230 -8.68 8.26 -1.08
C TYR A 230 -8.77 9.79 -1.10
N PHE A 231 -8.29 10.42 -2.16
CA PHE A 231 -8.31 11.89 -2.33
C PHE A 231 -9.56 12.43 -3.03
N GLY A 232 -10.50 11.57 -3.42
CA GLY A 232 -11.73 11.97 -4.10
C GLY A 232 -11.52 12.47 -5.53
N THR A 233 -10.43 12.06 -6.20
CA THR A 233 -10.16 12.37 -7.61
C THR A 233 -10.58 11.22 -8.53
N GLN A 234 -10.63 11.48 -9.84
CA GLN A 234 -10.91 10.45 -10.84
C GLN A 234 -9.61 9.95 -11.48
N PRO A 235 -9.41 8.63 -11.56
CA PRO A 235 -8.24 8.09 -12.23
C PRO A 235 -8.18 8.53 -13.71
N GLN A 236 -6.98 8.89 -14.16
CA GLN A 236 -6.73 9.18 -15.57
C GLN A 236 -6.92 7.91 -16.40
N SER A 237 -7.59 8.02 -17.58
CA SER A 237 -7.72 6.91 -18.51
C SER A 237 -6.38 6.63 -19.21
N GLU A 238 -6.04 5.36 -19.45
CA GLU A 238 -4.79 4.97 -20.13
C GLU A 238 -4.59 5.60 -21.52
N GLN A 239 -5.67 6.03 -22.16
CA GLN A 239 -5.63 6.66 -23.50
C GLN A 239 -5.01 8.05 -23.52
N LEU A 240 -4.94 8.77 -22.41
CA LEU A 240 -4.33 10.10 -22.34
C LEU A 240 -2.81 10.06 -22.19
N ALA A 241 -2.24 8.93 -21.79
CA ALA A 241 -0.80 8.75 -21.63
C ALA A 241 -0.02 8.64 -22.95
N GLY A 242 -0.71 8.42 -24.08
CA GLY A 242 -0.11 8.27 -25.42
C GLY A 242 -0.15 9.51 -26.33
N LEU A 243 -0.76 10.61 -25.92
CA LEU A 243 -1.05 11.76 -26.80
C LEU A 243 -0.20 13.02 -26.56
N SER A 244 0.91 12.92 -25.85
CA SER A 244 1.80 14.07 -25.61
C SER A 244 3.20 13.90 -26.22
N LEU A 245 3.28 13.42 -27.46
CA LEU A 245 4.50 13.49 -28.28
C LEU A 245 4.09 13.79 -29.74
N ASN A 246 3.77 15.05 -30.03
CA ASN A 246 3.92 15.67 -31.34
C ASN A 246 4.41 17.10 -31.16
#